data_643c8053bbe76ba7860fb6134f30dc01
#
_entry.id   643c8053bbe76ba7860fb6134f30dc01
#
_cell.length_a   1.000
_cell.length_b   1.000
_cell.length_c   1.000
_cell.angle_alpha   90.00
_cell.angle_beta   90.00
_cell.angle_gamma   90.00
#
_symmetry.space_group_name_H-M   'P 1'
#
loop_
_entity.id
_entity.type
_entity.pdbx_description
1 polymer ?
#
loop_
_entity_poly.entity_id
_entity_poly.type
_entity_poly.pdbx_seq_one_letter_code
_entity_poly.pdbx_strand_id
1 'polypeptide(L)'
;MDYLCDFWPNDDPKICTSGKVPNSFKTVFRNNTPSKLAISLSGGVDSMVSSWIVRQILKDCELHCIHINYNNRNTCKDEITFLQWWCDKINVKLHLYHMPLVRETYMKSNRNFYENETRRMRFDAYTELQCPVILGHNFDDIVENVMTNIASNKHSDFLCGMSEISIINGVTLYRPMLNVSKNDIISYAKRTNIPYLQDSTPSWSRRGQLRDILIPVLNSVEPLFLKNLVKFCKSKQVVKCNVGNV
;
A
#
# COMPACT_ATOMS: atom_id res chain seq x y z
N MET A 1 -14.36 -18.43 5.16
CA MET A 1 -13.51 -17.22 5.04
C MET A 1 -12.33 -17.22 6.02
N ASP A 2 -12.50 -17.82 7.19
CA ASP A 2 -11.46 -17.81 8.25
C ASP A 2 -10.10 -18.38 7.81
N TYR A 3 -10.10 -19.35 6.90
CA TYR A 3 -8.87 -19.95 6.35
C TYR A 3 -8.06 -19.02 5.41
N LEU A 4 -8.67 -17.93 4.92
CA LEU A 4 -7.99 -16.93 4.09
C LEU A 4 -7.42 -15.76 4.89
N CYS A 5 -7.98 -15.55 6.10
CA CYS A 5 -7.62 -14.40 6.89
C CYS A 5 -6.41 -14.69 7.78
N ASP A 6 -5.44 -13.79 7.80
CA ASP A 6 -4.35 -13.77 8.77
C ASP A 6 -4.86 -13.33 10.15
N PHE A 7 -5.90 -12.49 10.14
CA PHE A 7 -6.60 -12.04 11.34
C PHE A 7 -8.10 -11.87 11.08
N TRP A 8 -8.92 -12.59 11.84
CA TRP A 8 -10.37 -12.50 11.84
C TRP A 8 -10.88 -12.28 13.27
N PRO A 9 -11.32 -11.07 13.64
CA PRO A 9 -11.81 -10.79 14.99
C PRO A 9 -13.22 -11.34 15.22
N ASN A 10 -13.53 -11.65 16.48
CA ASN A 10 -14.86 -12.06 16.89
C ASN A 10 -15.86 -10.88 16.98
N ASP A 11 -15.34 -9.67 17.18
CA ASP A 11 -16.13 -8.45 17.36
C ASP A 11 -16.05 -7.51 16.15
N ASP A 12 -17.01 -6.61 16.08
CA ASP A 12 -17.03 -5.55 15.09
C ASP A 12 -15.84 -4.58 15.21
N PRO A 13 -15.44 -3.94 14.10
CA PRO A 13 -14.36 -2.96 14.11
C PRO A 13 -14.66 -1.78 15.03
N LYS A 14 -13.67 -1.42 15.86
CA LYS A 14 -13.74 -0.32 16.82
C LYS A 14 -13.26 0.99 16.24
N ILE A 15 -13.95 2.07 16.53
CA ILE A 15 -13.53 3.41 16.13
C ILE A 15 -12.34 3.84 17.00
N CYS A 16 -11.20 4.12 16.37
CA CYS A 16 -10.01 4.68 17.01
C CYS A 16 -9.34 5.66 16.05
N THR A 17 -9.57 6.95 16.25
CA THR A 17 -9.06 8.01 15.38
C THR A 17 -7.84 8.73 15.97
N SER A 18 -7.21 8.19 17.00
CA SER A 18 -6.00 8.73 17.63
C SER A 18 -4.83 7.74 17.57
N GLY A 19 -3.62 8.26 17.73
CA GLY A 19 -2.38 7.48 17.68
C GLY A 19 -1.65 7.60 16.34
N LYS A 20 -0.48 6.96 16.24
CA LYS A 20 0.47 7.12 15.12
C LYS A 20 -0.17 6.84 13.76
N VAL A 21 -0.93 5.74 13.63
CA VAL A 21 -1.53 5.33 12.37
C VAL A 21 -2.63 6.30 11.93
N PRO A 22 -3.69 6.62 12.70
CA PRO A 22 -4.67 7.62 12.29
C PRO A 22 -4.10 9.03 12.10
N ASN A 23 -3.12 9.44 12.91
CA ASN A 23 -2.51 10.77 12.80
C ASN A 23 -1.75 10.94 11.47
N SER A 24 -1.17 9.89 10.92
CA SER A 24 -0.52 9.96 9.60
C SER A 24 -1.52 10.33 8.49
N PHE A 25 -2.75 9.81 8.53
CA PHE A 25 -3.82 10.20 7.62
C PHE A 25 -4.27 11.65 7.85
N LYS A 26 -4.50 12.05 9.10
CA LYS A 26 -4.87 13.43 9.42
C LYS A 26 -3.82 14.44 8.94
N THR A 27 -2.53 14.07 8.98
CA THR A 27 -1.45 14.93 8.50
C THR A 27 -1.55 15.14 6.99
N VAL A 28 -1.76 14.09 6.22
CA VAL A 28 -1.87 14.16 4.75
C VAL A 28 -3.10 14.95 4.31
N PHE A 29 -4.23 14.79 5.00
CA PHE A 29 -5.50 15.44 4.63
C PHE A 29 -5.77 16.77 5.34
N ARG A 30 -4.83 17.28 6.16
CA ARG A 30 -5.04 18.50 6.97
C ARG A 30 -5.45 19.71 6.14
N ASN A 31 -4.82 19.93 5.00
CA ASN A 31 -4.97 21.13 4.20
C ASN A 31 -5.74 20.91 2.90
N ASN A 32 -6.05 19.67 2.55
CA ASN A 32 -6.70 19.34 1.30
C ASN A 32 -7.47 18.02 1.43
N THR A 33 -8.72 18.11 1.82
CA THR A 33 -9.63 16.96 1.87
C THR A 33 -10.37 16.89 0.54
N PRO A 34 -10.17 15.85 -0.27
CA PRO A 34 -10.92 15.71 -1.52
C PRO A 34 -12.39 15.39 -1.25
N SER A 35 -13.29 15.88 -2.12
CA SER A 35 -14.71 15.54 -2.06
C SER A 35 -14.99 14.10 -2.46
N LYS A 36 -14.11 13.52 -3.31
CA LYS A 36 -14.16 12.15 -3.79
C LYS A 36 -12.78 11.51 -3.70
N LEU A 37 -12.71 10.24 -3.25
CA LEU A 37 -11.45 9.55 -2.99
C LEU A 37 -11.60 8.06 -3.22
N ALA A 38 -10.62 7.42 -3.83
CA ALA A 38 -10.56 5.98 -3.97
C ALA A 38 -9.46 5.37 -3.09
N ILE A 39 -9.63 4.10 -2.71
CA ILE A 39 -8.67 3.33 -1.94
C ILE A 39 -8.33 2.08 -2.73
N SER A 40 -7.06 1.86 -3.04
CA SER A 40 -6.61 0.61 -3.66
C SER A 40 -6.65 -0.51 -2.60
N LEU A 41 -7.69 -1.34 -2.68
CA LEU A 41 -8.03 -2.35 -1.68
C LEU A 41 -7.55 -3.73 -2.12
N SER A 42 -6.49 -4.24 -1.51
CA SER A 42 -5.93 -5.57 -1.80
C SER A 42 -6.42 -6.66 -0.83
N GLY A 43 -7.05 -6.29 0.27
CA GLY A 43 -7.39 -7.20 1.37
C GLY A 43 -6.27 -7.38 2.41
N GLY A 44 -5.03 -7.04 2.09
CA GLY A 44 -3.94 -7.04 3.07
C GLY A 44 -4.10 -5.95 4.12
N VAL A 45 -3.46 -6.14 5.29
CA VAL A 45 -3.65 -5.30 6.48
C VAL A 45 -3.54 -3.79 6.20
N ASP A 46 -2.59 -3.36 5.35
CA ASP A 46 -2.38 -1.94 5.06
C ASP A 46 -3.59 -1.31 4.36
N SER A 47 -4.14 -1.98 3.37
CA SER A 47 -5.31 -1.50 2.61
C SER A 47 -6.59 -1.55 3.43
N MET A 48 -6.75 -2.58 4.27
CA MET A 48 -7.90 -2.73 5.18
C MET A 48 -7.89 -1.63 6.24
N VAL A 49 -6.75 -1.39 6.88
CA VAL A 49 -6.57 -0.29 7.84
C VAL A 49 -6.80 1.07 7.20
N SER A 50 -6.28 1.27 5.98
CA SER A 50 -6.50 2.52 5.22
C SER A 50 -7.98 2.78 4.98
N SER A 51 -8.74 1.79 4.52
CA SER A 51 -10.16 1.92 4.22
C SER A 51 -10.98 2.26 5.48
N TRP A 52 -10.67 1.61 6.61
CA TRP A 52 -11.32 1.89 7.88
C TRP A 52 -11.05 3.30 8.39
N ILE A 53 -9.78 3.70 8.45
CA ILE A 53 -9.39 5.02 8.98
C ILE A 53 -10.01 6.14 8.13
N VAL A 54 -9.88 6.05 6.82
CA VAL A 54 -10.41 7.08 5.91
C VAL A 54 -11.91 7.23 6.08
N ARG A 55 -12.66 6.12 6.19
CA ARG A 55 -14.10 6.14 6.46
C ARG A 55 -14.44 6.85 7.78
N GLN A 56 -13.58 6.72 8.80
CA GLN A 56 -13.81 7.37 10.10
C GLN A 56 -13.48 8.87 10.11
N ILE A 57 -12.45 9.29 9.38
CA ILE A 57 -11.95 10.67 9.46
C ILE A 57 -12.50 11.58 8.35
N LEU A 58 -12.88 11.04 7.19
CA LEU A 58 -13.40 11.78 6.03
C LEU A 58 -14.89 11.46 5.81
N LYS A 59 -15.74 11.84 6.76
CA LYS A 59 -17.16 11.47 6.79
C LYS A 59 -17.95 11.98 5.60
N ASP A 60 -17.63 13.18 5.11
CA ASP A 60 -18.31 13.86 4.01
C ASP A 60 -17.69 13.58 2.64
N CYS A 61 -16.63 12.76 2.59
CA CYS A 61 -15.99 12.38 1.34
C CYS A 61 -16.73 11.21 0.68
N GLU A 62 -16.98 11.29 -0.62
CA GLU A 62 -17.44 10.15 -1.42
C GLU A 62 -16.32 9.14 -1.58
N LEU A 63 -16.42 7.99 -0.89
CA LEU A 63 -15.38 6.97 -0.84
C LEU A 63 -15.69 5.81 -1.77
N HIS A 64 -14.64 5.36 -2.48
CA HIS A 64 -14.66 4.18 -3.32
C HIS A 64 -13.52 3.25 -2.94
N CYS A 65 -13.71 1.94 -3.11
CA CYS A 65 -12.64 0.95 -3.07
C CYS A 65 -12.40 0.40 -4.47
N ILE A 66 -11.14 0.25 -4.86
CA ILE A 66 -10.72 -0.38 -6.12
C ILE A 66 -10.00 -1.67 -5.78
N HIS A 67 -10.52 -2.79 -6.25
CA HIS A 67 -9.82 -4.07 -6.21
C HIS A 67 -9.46 -4.54 -7.62
N ILE A 68 -8.19 -4.91 -7.80
CA ILE A 68 -7.70 -5.47 -9.06
C ILE A 68 -7.44 -6.95 -8.85
N ASN A 69 -8.32 -7.76 -9.41
CA ASN A 69 -8.18 -9.21 -9.41
C ASN A 69 -7.22 -9.65 -10.51
N TYR A 70 -6.05 -10.10 -10.11
CA TYR A 70 -5.03 -10.63 -11.02
C TYR A 70 -5.31 -12.06 -11.50
N ASN A 71 -6.35 -12.70 -10.98
CA ASN A 71 -6.78 -14.07 -11.31
C ASN A 71 -5.61 -15.09 -11.30
N ASN A 72 -4.70 -14.93 -10.36
CA ASN A 72 -3.45 -15.70 -10.27
C ASN A 72 -3.43 -16.69 -9.08
N ARG A 73 -4.57 -16.93 -8.44
CA ARG A 73 -4.74 -17.83 -7.29
C ARG A 73 -6.14 -18.45 -7.30
N ASN A 74 -6.23 -19.65 -6.72
CA ASN A 74 -7.51 -20.33 -6.56
C ASN A 74 -8.44 -19.62 -5.56
N THR A 75 -7.88 -18.82 -4.65
CA THR A 75 -8.60 -18.07 -3.61
C THR A 75 -9.21 -16.75 -4.07
N CYS A 76 -8.98 -16.32 -5.33
CA CYS A 76 -9.43 -15.01 -5.80
C CYS A 76 -10.94 -14.77 -5.62
N LYS A 77 -11.79 -15.80 -5.78
CA LYS A 77 -13.23 -15.66 -5.59
C LYS A 77 -13.58 -15.36 -4.14
N ASP A 78 -12.96 -16.07 -3.22
CA ASP A 78 -13.20 -15.91 -1.78
C ASP A 78 -12.64 -14.57 -1.30
N GLU A 79 -11.48 -14.14 -1.83
CA GLU A 79 -10.91 -12.81 -1.59
C GLU A 79 -11.89 -11.70 -2.01
N ILE A 80 -12.50 -11.80 -3.20
CA ILE A 80 -13.51 -10.85 -3.70
C ILE A 80 -14.74 -10.85 -2.79
N THR A 81 -15.23 -12.02 -2.38
CA THR A 81 -16.39 -12.13 -1.47
C THR A 81 -16.09 -11.45 -0.12
N PHE A 82 -14.89 -11.64 0.41
CA PHE A 82 -14.42 -10.97 1.62
C PHE A 82 -14.39 -9.45 1.46
N LEU A 83 -13.84 -8.96 0.34
CA LEU A 83 -13.74 -7.53 0.08
C LEU A 83 -15.10 -6.88 -0.15
N GLN A 84 -16.04 -7.57 -0.81
CA GLN A 84 -17.41 -7.08 -0.98
C GLN A 84 -18.09 -6.97 0.39
N TRP A 85 -18.04 -8.03 1.20
CA TRP A 85 -18.56 -8.00 2.57
C TRP A 85 -17.99 -6.84 3.40
N TRP A 86 -16.67 -6.61 3.30
CA TRP A 86 -16.03 -5.50 4.01
C TRP A 86 -16.50 -4.14 3.52
N CYS A 87 -16.58 -3.94 2.21
CA CYS A 87 -17.04 -2.69 1.62
C CYS A 87 -18.49 -2.38 2.00
N ASP A 88 -19.36 -3.40 2.00
CA ASP A 88 -20.75 -3.26 2.46
C ASP A 88 -20.80 -2.86 3.96
N LYS A 89 -19.97 -3.50 4.80
CA LYS A 89 -19.87 -3.19 6.24
C LYS A 89 -19.45 -1.76 6.53
N ILE A 90 -18.52 -1.20 5.75
CA ILE A 90 -18.06 0.19 5.93
C ILE A 90 -18.85 1.20 5.08
N ASN A 91 -19.88 0.75 4.36
CA ASN A 91 -20.70 1.54 3.45
C ASN A 91 -19.86 2.31 2.41
N VAL A 92 -19.07 1.57 1.63
CA VAL A 92 -18.21 2.08 0.55
C VAL A 92 -18.41 1.22 -0.69
N LYS A 93 -18.49 1.84 -1.88
CA LYS A 93 -18.67 1.10 -3.14
C LYS A 93 -17.37 0.41 -3.56
N LEU A 94 -17.44 -0.90 -3.86
CA LEU A 94 -16.34 -1.68 -4.44
C LEU A 94 -16.40 -1.61 -5.97
N HIS A 95 -15.28 -1.26 -6.60
CA HIS A 95 -15.04 -1.37 -8.04
C HIS A 95 -14.07 -2.53 -8.28
N LEU A 96 -14.54 -3.53 -9.00
CA LEU A 96 -13.78 -4.74 -9.27
C LEU A 96 -13.29 -4.75 -10.72
N TYR A 97 -11.98 -4.83 -10.89
CA TYR A 97 -11.32 -4.94 -12.18
C TYR A 97 -10.66 -6.30 -12.32
N HIS A 98 -10.88 -6.96 -13.46
CA HIS A 98 -10.28 -8.26 -13.75
C HIS A 98 -9.12 -8.10 -14.73
N MET A 99 -7.95 -8.65 -14.36
CA MET A 99 -6.80 -8.75 -15.25
C MET A 99 -6.99 -9.92 -16.23
N PRO A 100 -6.99 -9.67 -17.55
CA PRO A 100 -7.11 -10.74 -18.54
C PRO A 100 -5.81 -11.52 -18.73
N LEU A 101 -4.68 -11.05 -18.16
CA LEU A 101 -3.36 -11.65 -18.35
C LEU A 101 -3.14 -12.83 -17.42
N VAL A 102 -2.78 -13.99 -17.97
CA VAL A 102 -2.40 -15.16 -17.19
C VAL A 102 -0.93 -15.05 -16.79
N ARG A 103 -0.66 -14.86 -15.51
CA ARG A 103 0.68 -14.67 -14.95
C ARG A 103 1.67 -15.76 -15.39
N GLU A 104 1.28 -17.01 -15.32
CA GLU A 104 2.15 -18.15 -15.62
C GLU A 104 2.66 -18.13 -17.07
N THR A 105 1.83 -17.69 -18.01
CA THR A 105 2.19 -17.59 -19.43
C THR A 105 3.27 -16.54 -19.66
N TYR A 106 3.19 -15.39 -18.99
CA TYR A 106 4.08 -14.26 -19.25
C TYR A 106 5.33 -14.24 -18.36
N MET A 107 5.27 -14.77 -17.13
CA MET A 107 6.43 -14.76 -16.23
C MET A 107 7.62 -15.58 -16.74
N LYS A 108 7.38 -16.62 -17.53
CA LYS A 108 8.42 -17.45 -18.14
C LYS A 108 9.01 -16.84 -19.42
N SER A 109 8.19 -16.12 -20.19
CA SER A 109 8.57 -15.63 -21.51
C SER A 109 8.93 -14.14 -21.54
N ASN A 110 8.20 -13.29 -20.81
CA ASN A 110 8.41 -11.84 -20.80
C ASN A 110 7.92 -11.17 -19.51
N ARG A 111 8.67 -11.33 -18.42
CA ARG A 111 8.35 -10.78 -17.11
C ARG A 111 8.16 -9.26 -17.16
N ASN A 112 9.03 -8.54 -17.86
CA ASN A 112 8.96 -7.08 -17.93
C ASN A 112 7.66 -6.62 -18.62
N PHE A 113 7.23 -7.32 -19.67
CA PHE A 113 5.95 -7.03 -20.32
C PHE A 113 4.79 -7.20 -19.34
N TYR A 114 4.74 -8.33 -18.61
CA TYR A 114 3.69 -8.58 -17.62
C TYR A 114 3.65 -7.49 -16.53
N GLU A 115 4.80 -7.12 -15.98
CA GLU A 115 4.88 -6.09 -14.94
C GLU A 115 4.44 -4.71 -15.46
N ASN A 116 4.79 -4.36 -16.70
CA ASN A 116 4.39 -3.10 -17.33
C ASN A 116 2.89 -3.07 -17.62
N GLU A 117 2.34 -4.15 -18.20
CA GLU A 117 0.91 -4.23 -18.52
C GLU A 117 0.04 -4.24 -17.25
N THR A 118 0.43 -4.99 -16.22
CA THR A 118 -0.29 -4.97 -14.94
C THR A 118 -0.23 -3.60 -14.28
N ARG A 119 0.87 -2.88 -14.44
CA ARG A 119 0.99 -1.49 -13.99
C ARG A 119 0.08 -0.56 -14.80
N ARG A 120 0.08 -0.66 -16.13
CA ARG A 120 -0.77 0.15 -17.02
C ARG A 120 -2.24 -0.03 -16.65
N MET A 121 -2.73 -1.26 -16.64
CA MET A 121 -4.14 -1.57 -16.32
C MET A 121 -4.56 -1.09 -14.93
N ARG A 122 -3.64 -1.12 -13.96
CA ARG A 122 -3.90 -0.55 -12.63
C ARG A 122 -4.13 0.95 -12.70
N PHE A 123 -3.30 1.67 -13.46
CA PHE A 123 -3.47 3.11 -13.62
C PHE A 123 -4.71 3.46 -14.45
N ASP A 124 -5.07 2.64 -15.45
CA ASP A 124 -6.31 2.81 -16.20
C ASP A 124 -7.52 2.72 -15.25
N ALA A 125 -7.55 1.70 -14.36
CA ALA A 125 -8.59 1.57 -13.34
C ALA A 125 -8.63 2.74 -12.35
N TYR A 126 -7.48 3.30 -11.98
CA TYR A 126 -7.43 4.49 -11.11
C TYR A 126 -7.94 5.74 -11.82
N THR A 127 -7.62 5.91 -13.09
CA THR A 127 -8.02 7.07 -13.90
C THR A 127 -9.53 7.08 -14.15
N GLU A 128 -10.16 5.91 -14.32
CA GLU A 128 -11.59 5.79 -14.59
C GLU A 128 -12.46 6.44 -13.52
N LEU A 129 -12.05 6.41 -12.25
CA LEU A 129 -12.81 7.04 -11.17
C LEU A 129 -12.63 8.56 -11.07
N GLN A 130 -11.69 9.13 -11.82
CA GLN A 130 -11.42 10.58 -11.87
C GLN A 130 -11.26 11.22 -10.48
N CYS A 131 -10.63 10.52 -9.56
CA CYS A 131 -10.37 11.00 -8.21
C CYS A 131 -8.99 10.54 -7.70
N PRO A 132 -8.45 11.20 -6.67
CA PRO A 132 -7.23 10.75 -6.02
C PRO A 132 -7.37 9.34 -5.46
N VAL A 133 -6.23 8.61 -5.36
CA VAL A 133 -6.20 7.24 -4.88
C VAL A 133 -5.26 7.08 -3.69
N ILE A 134 -5.73 6.45 -2.64
CA ILE A 134 -4.89 6.03 -1.51
C ILE A 134 -4.25 4.68 -1.81
N LEU A 135 -2.95 4.61 -1.59
CA LEU A 135 -2.16 3.38 -1.62
C LEU A 135 -1.66 3.04 -0.21
N GLY A 136 -1.78 1.79 0.19
CA GLY A 136 -1.38 1.28 1.50
C GLY A 136 0.14 1.14 1.72
N HIS A 137 0.99 1.86 0.97
CA HIS A 137 2.43 1.82 1.17
C HIS A 137 2.82 2.34 2.54
N ASN A 138 3.74 1.63 3.20
CA ASN A 138 4.21 1.90 4.56
C ASN A 138 5.73 2.09 4.62
N PHE A 139 6.30 2.24 5.82
CA PHE A 139 7.74 2.46 6.00
C PHE A 139 8.58 1.28 5.52
N ASP A 140 8.12 0.05 5.74
CA ASP A 140 8.83 -1.16 5.34
C ASP A 140 8.91 -1.28 3.80
N ASP A 141 7.87 -0.83 3.08
CA ASP A 141 7.90 -0.74 1.60
C ASP A 141 8.96 0.27 1.10
N ILE A 142 9.17 1.39 1.81
CA ILE A 142 10.26 2.31 1.47
C ILE A 142 11.61 1.63 1.67
N VAL A 143 11.81 0.94 2.78
CA VAL A 143 13.05 0.21 3.07
C VAL A 143 13.33 -0.80 1.96
N GLU A 144 12.36 -1.66 1.63
CA GLU A 144 12.50 -2.64 0.55
C GLU A 144 12.85 -1.97 -0.79
N ASN A 145 12.21 -0.83 -1.09
CA ASN A 145 12.45 -0.09 -2.32
C ASN A 145 13.85 0.54 -2.36
N VAL A 146 14.29 1.16 -1.27
CA VAL A 146 15.65 1.73 -1.14
C VAL A 146 16.69 0.65 -1.34
N MET A 147 16.58 -0.48 -0.63
CA MET A 147 17.53 -1.59 -0.73
C MET A 147 17.57 -2.17 -2.16
N THR A 148 16.40 -2.34 -2.78
CA THR A 148 16.30 -2.83 -4.16
C THR A 148 16.93 -1.85 -5.15
N ASN A 149 16.72 -0.55 -4.97
CA ASN A 149 17.25 0.49 -5.85
C ASN A 149 18.77 0.62 -5.69
N ILE A 150 19.30 0.56 -4.47
CA ILE A 150 20.76 0.53 -4.22
C ILE A 150 21.38 -0.71 -4.89
N ALA A 151 20.82 -1.89 -4.66
CA ALA A 151 21.32 -3.13 -5.23
C ALA A 151 21.21 -3.21 -6.77
N SER A 152 20.37 -2.36 -7.36
CA SER A 152 20.23 -2.21 -8.83
C SER A 152 21.00 -1.02 -9.38
N ASN A 153 21.86 -0.39 -8.57
CA ASN A 153 22.66 0.79 -8.92
C ASN A 153 21.82 1.93 -9.53
N LYS A 154 20.62 2.15 -9.01
CA LYS A 154 19.81 3.29 -9.47
C LYS A 154 20.38 4.59 -8.97
N HIS A 155 20.20 5.65 -9.78
CA HIS A 155 20.68 6.98 -9.44
C HIS A 155 20.13 7.48 -8.10
N SER A 156 20.95 8.26 -7.37
CA SER A 156 20.63 8.76 -6.01
C SER A 156 19.28 9.46 -5.89
N ASP A 157 18.83 10.13 -6.96
CA ASP A 157 17.58 10.90 -6.99
C ASP A 157 16.31 10.03 -6.87
N PHE A 158 16.43 8.73 -7.13
CA PHE A 158 15.30 7.81 -7.16
C PHE A 158 15.36 6.73 -6.08
N LEU A 159 16.28 6.85 -5.12
CA LEU A 159 16.48 5.78 -4.13
C LEU A 159 15.23 5.48 -3.30
N CYS A 160 14.54 6.49 -2.78
CA CYS A 160 13.30 6.27 -2.03
C CYS A 160 12.12 5.90 -2.96
N GLY A 161 12.05 6.51 -4.14
CA GLY A 161 11.07 6.20 -5.18
C GLY A 161 9.60 6.46 -4.83
N MET A 162 9.31 6.89 -3.60
CA MET A 162 7.95 7.16 -3.12
C MET A 162 7.90 8.40 -2.25
N SER A 163 6.86 9.24 -2.46
CA SER A 163 6.50 10.39 -1.61
C SER A 163 5.08 10.23 -1.07
N GLU A 164 4.75 10.95 0.00
CA GLU A 164 3.41 10.91 0.62
C GLU A 164 2.32 11.30 -0.39
N ILE A 165 2.62 12.29 -1.23
CA ILE A 165 1.74 12.72 -2.31
C ILE A 165 2.56 12.72 -3.61
N SER A 166 2.02 12.16 -4.66
CA SER A 166 2.62 12.20 -6.01
C SER A 166 1.54 12.18 -7.08
N ILE A 167 1.86 12.74 -8.24
CA ILE A 167 1.01 12.63 -9.43
C ILE A 167 1.73 11.71 -10.42
N ILE A 168 1.08 10.62 -10.79
CA ILE A 168 1.63 9.64 -11.75
C ILE A 168 0.54 9.34 -12.78
N ASN A 169 0.84 9.50 -14.04
CA ASN A 169 -0.11 9.32 -15.16
C ASN A 169 -1.41 10.13 -14.97
N GLY A 170 -1.32 11.35 -14.43
CA GLY A 170 -2.47 12.21 -14.17
C GLY A 170 -3.26 11.87 -12.90
N VAL A 171 -2.95 10.76 -12.22
CA VAL A 171 -3.62 10.36 -10.99
C VAL A 171 -2.85 10.87 -9.77
N THR A 172 -3.53 11.59 -8.88
CA THR A 172 -2.98 11.96 -7.57
C THR A 172 -3.01 10.75 -6.64
N LEU A 173 -1.85 10.35 -6.14
CA LEU A 173 -1.66 9.23 -5.23
C LEU A 173 -1.32 9.73 -3.84
N TYR A 174 -2.09 9.30 -2.84
CA TYR A 174 -1.81 9.52 -1.42
C TYR A 174 -1.23 8.25 -0.79
N ARG A 175 -0.19 8.39 0.04
CA ARG A 175 0.44 7.30 0.82
C ARG A 175 0.61 7.75 2.28
N PRO A 176 -0.47 7.77 3.05
CA PRO A 176 -0.44 8.33 4.40
C PRO A 176 0.50 7.58 5.35
N MET A 177 0.71 6.27 5.13
CA MET A 177 1.45 5.43 6.06
C MET A 177 2.95 5.29 5.75
N LEU A 178 3.52 6.12 4.86
CA LEU A 178 4.96 6.02 4.51
C LEU A 178 5.94 6.19 5.69
N ASN A 179 5.50 6.75 6.81
CA ASN A 179 6.29 6.90 8.03
C ASN A 179 5.80 5.99 9.17
N VAL A 180 4.94 5.02 8.85
CA VAL A 180 4.36 4.05 9.81
C VAL A 180 4.93 2.67 9.52
N SER A 181 5.43 1.97 10.54
CA SER A 181 5.95 0.61 10.38
C SER A 181 4.83 -0.41 10.18
N LYS A 182 5.12 -1.52 9.53
CA LYS A 182 4.19 -2.65 9.37
C LYS A 182 3.67 -3.14 10.72
N ASN A 183 4.53 -3.23 11.73
CA ASN A 183 4.16 -3.66 13.08
C ASN A 183 3.15 -2.70 13.75
N ASP A 184 3.30 -1.39 13.57
CA ASP A 184 2.32 -0.42 14.07
C ASP A 184 0.95 -0.61 13.40
N ILE A 185 0.92 -0.90 12.08
CA ILE A 185 -0.30 -1.13 11.31
C ILE A 185 -1.00 -2.42 11.77
N ILE A 186 -0.25 -3.52 11.92
CA ILE A 186 -0.78 -4.80 12.42
C ILE A 186 -1.32 -4.64 13.85
N SER A 187 -0.57 -3.96 14.72
CA SER A 187 -1.00 -3.69 16.10
C SER A 187 -2.27 -2.85 16.16
N TYR A 188 -2.39 -1.87 15.25
CA TYR A 188 -3.60 -1.07 15.11
C TYR A 188 -4.78 -1.93 14.64
N ALA A 189 -4.60 -2.75 13.59
CA ALA A 189 -5.65 -3.61 13.07
C ALA A 189 -6.20 -4.57 14.15
N LYS A 190 -5.31 -5.24 14.89
CA LYS A 190 -5.68 -6.16 15.97
C LYS A 190 -6.43 -5.44 17.10
N ARG A 191 -5.96 -4.27 17.55
CA ARG A 191 -6.59 -3.49 18.61
C ARG A 191 -7.97 -2.96 18.20
N THR A 192 -8.17 -2.67 16.93
CA THR A 192 -9.42 -2.11 16.39
C THR A 192 -10.31 -3.13 15.71
N ASN A 193 -10.00 -4.42 15.80
CA ASN A 193 -10.75 -5.52 15.19
C ASN A 193 -10.96 -5.37 13.68
N ILE A 194 -9.94 -4.94 12.95
CA ILE A 194 -9.99 -4.87 11.49
C ILE A 194 -9.48 -6.19 10.91
N PRO A 195 -10.33 -6.97 10.20
CA PRO A 195 -9.88 -8.21 9.57
C PRO A 195 -8.98 -7.96 8.37
N TYR A 196 -8.09 -8.89 8.05
CA TYR A 196 -7.25 -8.82 6.86
C TYR A 196 -6.79 -10.20 6.39
N LEU A 197 -6.58 -10.31 5.08
CA LEU A 197 -6.14 -11.53 4.41
C LEU A 197 -4.65 -11.81 4.67
N GLN A 198 -4.27 -13.07 4.54
CA GLN A 198 -2.88 -13.52 4.63
C GLN A 198 -1.99 -12.83 3.58
N ASP A 199 -0.76 -12.52 3.98
CA ASP A 199 0.24 -12.03 3.04
C ASP A 199 0.63 -13.15 2.06
N SER A 200 0.50 -12.84 0.79
CA SER A 200 0.76 -13.78 -0.28
C SER A 200 2.08 -13.55 -1.02
N THR A 201 2.95 -12.69 -0.47
CA THR A 201 4.28 -12.47 -1.05
C THR A 201 5.13 -13.73 -0.86
N PRO A 202 5.59 -14.39 -1.94
CA PRO A 202 6.38 -15.59 -1.79
C PRO A 202 7.72 -15.31 -1.11
N SER A 203 8.10 -16.12 -0.11
CA SER A 203 9.38 -16.00 0.62
C SER A 203 10.62 -16.12 -0.27
N TRP A 204 10.54 -16.89 -1.36
CA TRP A 204 11.62 -17.03 -2.36
C TRP A 204 11.79 -15.80 -3.26
N SER A 205 10.81 -14.88 -3.28
CA SER A 205 10.94 -13.65 -4.06
C SER A 205 12.01 -12.73 -3.44
N ARG A 206 12.64 -11.88 -4.28
CA ARG A 206 13.62 -10.91 -3.79
C ARG A 206 13.05 -10.04 -2.66
N ARG A 207 11.80 -9.63 -2.78
CA ARG A 207 11.09 -8.85 -1.77
C ARG A 207 10.85 -9.67 -0.49
N GLY A 208 10.43 -10.93 -0.63
CA GLY A 208 10.28 -11.85 0.50
C GLY A 208 11.61 -12.07 1.24
N GLN A 209 12.71 -12.32 0.51
CA GLN A 209 14.05 -12.50 1.11
C GLN A 209 14.53 -11.23 1.85
N LEU A 210 14.30 -10.04 1.30
CA LEU A 210 14.62 -8.80 2.00
C LEU A 210 13.86 -8.70 3.32
N ARG A 211 12.54 -8.91 3.29
CA ARG A 211 11.66 -8.76 4.45
C ARG A 211 11.88 -9.84 5.51
N ASP A 212 12.02 -11.09 5.07
CA ASP A 212 11.98 -12.23 5.98
C ASP A 212 13.38 -12.60 6.51
N ILE A 213 14.46 -12.18 5.83
CA ILE A 213 15.84 -12.51 6.18
C ILE A 213 16.67 -11.25 6.48
N LEU A 214 16.89 -10.40 5.48
CA LEU A 214 17.90 -9.33 5.60
C LEU A 214 17.48 -8.22 6.56
N ILE A 215 16.26 -7.73 6.48
CA ILE A 215 15.73 -6.66 7.34
C ILE A 215 15.75 -7.07 8.82
N PRO A 216 15.30 -8.28 9.22
CA PRO A 216 15.41 -8.74 10.60
C PRO A 216 16.85 -8.80 11.11
N VAL A 217 17.79 -9.29 10.30
CA VAL A 217 19.22 -9.33 10.67
C VAL A 217 19.76 -7.92 10.87
N LEU A 218 19.52 -7.00 9.96
CA LEU A 218 19.96 -5.60 10.10
C LEU A 218 19.39 -4.94 11.36
N ASN A 219 18.12 -5.15 11.66
CA ASN A 219 17.46 -4.62 12.85
C ASN A 219 18.01 -5.23 14.15
N SER A 220 18.48 -6.48 14.14
CA SER A 220 19.07 -7.12 15.31
C SER A 220 20.48 -6.59 15.62
N VAL A 221 21.24 -6.19 14.59
CA VAL A 221 22.60 -5.66 14.74
C VAL A 221 22.57 -4.16 15.06
N GLU A 222 21.78 -3.40 14.34
CA GLU A 222 21.66 -1.94 14.50
C GLU A 222 20.19 -1.49 14.28
N PRO A 223 19.39 -1.36 15.36
CA PRO A 223 17.94 -1.07 15.26
C PRO A 223 17.58 0.24 14.53
N LEU A 224 18.53 1.19 14.47
CA LEU A 224 18.30 2.47 13.78
C LEU A 224 18.82 2.49 12.35
N PHE A 225 19.52 1.46 11.89
CA PHE A 225 20.18 1.43 10.58
C PHE A 225 19.20 1.74 9.43
N LEU A 226 18.10 1.02 9.35
CA LEU A 226 17.12 1.19 8.27
C LEU A 226 16.46 2.57 8.30
N LYS A 227 16.14 3.06 9.50
CA LYS A 227 15.58 4.41 9.67
C LYS A 227 16.56 5.48 9.21
N ASN A 228 17.82 5.36 9.59
CA ASN A 228 18.87 6.30 9.21
C ASN A 228 19.18 6.21 7.71
N LEU A 229 19.19 5.01 7.13
CA LEU A 229 19.35 4.79 5.70
C LEU A 229 18.25 5.52 4.89
N VAL A 230 16.99 5.34 5.26
CA VAL A 230 15.86 6.03 4.61
C VAL A 230 15.97 7.54 4.77
N LYS A 231 16.33 8.03 5.96
CA LYS A 231 16.54 9.46 6.22
C LYS A 231 17.66 10.02 5.34
N PHE A 232 18.78 9.31 5.24
CA PHE A 232 19.91 9.69 4.37
C PHE A 232 19.49 9.75 2.89
N CYS A 233 18.77 8.75 2.39
CA CYS A 233 18.27 8.75 1.01
C CYS A 233 17.31 9.91 0.73
N LYS A 234 16.39 10.21 1.67
CA LYS A 234 15.47 11.35 1.56
C LYS A 234 16.22 12.69 1.53
N SER A 235 17.27 12.88 2.33
CA SER A 235 18.05 14.14 2.37
C SER A 235 18.77 14.41 1.04
N LYS A 236 19.20 13.38 0.31
CA LYS A 236 19.85 13.53 -1.00
C LYS A 236 18.87 13.96 -2.10
N GLN A 237 17.58 13.60 -1.98
CA GLN A 237 16.54 14.02 -2.92
C GLN A 237 16.18 15.51 -2.80
N VAL A 238 16.20 16.07 -1.59
CA VAL A 238 15.83 17.48 -1.32
C VAL A 238 16.86 18.47 -1.88
N VAL A 239 18.14 18.11 -1.88
CA VAL A 239 19.22 19.03 -2.31
C VAL A 239 19.10 19.43 -3.79
N LYS A 240 18.54 18.58 -4.67
CA LYS A 240 18.40 18.91 -6.11
C LYS A 240 17.19 19.76 -6.45
N CYS A 241 16.14 19.76 -5.65
CA CYS A 241 15.00 20.66 -5.85
C CYS A 241 15.37 22.14 -5.64
N ASN A 242 16.45 22.41 -4.89
CA ASN A 242 16.92 23.78 -4.62
C ASN A 242 18.04 24.27 -5.56
N VAL A 243 18.61 23.41 -6.40
CA VAL A 243 19.72 23.77 -7.30
C VAL A 243 19.26 23.96 -8.76
N GLY A 244 18.00 23.67 -9.05
CA GLY A 244 17.43 23.78 -10.41
C GLY A 244 16.79 25.12 -10.76
N ASN A 245 16.95 26.17 -9.93
CA ASN A 245 16.49 27.54 -10.20
C ASN A 245 17.65 28.54 -9.99
N VAL A 246 18.69 28.44 -10.82
CA VAL A 246 19.63 29.55 -11.08
C VAL A 246 19.88 29.62 -12.59
#